data_50e045d4203667102a2ac6ab65f26edb
#
_entry.id   50e045d4203667102a2ac6ab65f26edb
#
_cell.length_a   1.000
_cell.length_b   1.000
_cell.length_c   1.000
_cell.angle_alpha   90.00
_cell.angle_beta   90.00
_cell.angle_gamma   90.00
#
_symmetry.space_group_name_H-M   'P 1'
#
loop_
_entity.id
_entity.type
_entity.pdbx_description
1 polymer ?
#
loop_
_entity_poly.entity_id
_entity_poly.type
_entity_poly.pdbx_seq_one_letter_code
_entity_poly.pdbx_strand_id
1 'polypeptide(L)'
;MVQIDVPIKSREDWKNYKMPDPHAPHRVKMIEDAVKANEDELAIIVGFLGPFTMMYWYFMDLETLSLTLYDDPELVVEICNAYTGWVLESARIAYDVGGIDVFMLADDWGGTTSLLMSPKHLRQFFIGPFGDIVKGFHAFRIPVAMHNDGNLWDVLDDLVATGINGFHPVERAASMDLGKVKNRYRGKICPIGNINNKTTMVTGTPEDVEREALECLKIAAPGGGYILATDHSLHDDIPLDNIYAYIEAAKKYGIYPLKF
;
A
#
# COMPACT_ATOMS: atom_id res chain seq x y z
N MET A 1 12.06 -9.16 -9.16
CA MET A 1 13.44 -8.73 -8.86
C MET A 1 14.08 -9.83 -8.05
N VAL A 2 15.22 -10.36 -8.45
CA VAL A 2 15.95 -11.36 -7.63
C VAL A 2 16.91 -10.56 -6.77
N GLN A 3 16.73 -10.60 -5.46
CA GLN A 3 17.65 -10.00 -4.51
C GLN A 3 18.92 -10.83 -4.47
N ILE A 4 20.06 -10.22 -4.81
CA ILE A 4 21.32 -10.95 -4.96
C ILE A 4 22.12 -10.91 -3.63
N ASP A 5 21.97 -9.84 -2.86
CA ASP A 5 22.61 -9.66 -1.56
C ASP A 5 21.82 -8.67 -0.69
N VAL A 6 21.90 -8.85 0.62
CA VAL A 6 21.23 -7.97 1.61
C VAL A 6 22.27 -7.39 2.57
N PRO A 7 22.08 -6.13 2.99
CA PRO A 7 23.10 -5.44 3.80
C PRO A 7 23.18 -5.91 5.25
N ILE A 8 22.13 -6.55 5.79
CA ILE A 8 22.06 -6.92 7.20
C ILE A 8 21.80 -8.41 7.33
N LYS A 9 22.82 -9.15 7.76
CA LYS A 9 22.77 -10.59 8.05
C LYS A 9 23.04 -10.89 9.53
N SER A 10 23.49 -9.87 10.26
CA SER A 10 23.86 -9.99 11.66
C SER A 10 23.72 -8.65 12.40
N ARG A 11 23.80 -8.70 13.74
CA ARG A 11 23.85 -7.50 14.58
C ARG A 11 25.08 -6.63 14.29
N GLU A 12 26.19 -7.22 13.86
CA GLU A 12 27.40 -6.46 13.48
C GLU A 12 27.16 -5.67 12.19
N ASP A 13 26.49 -6.26 11.21
CA ASP A 13 26.14 -5.54 9.98
C ASP A 13 25.22 -4.35 10.30
N TRP A 14 24.24 -4.53 11.19
CA TRP A 14 23.37 -3.44 11.62
C TRP A 14 24.13 -2.30 12.31
N LYS A 15 25.08 -2.60 13.18
CA LYS A 15 25.92 -1.57 13.81
C LYS A 15 26.70 -0.73 12.79
N ASN A 16 27.08 -1.34 11.68
CA ASN A 16 27.85 -0.69 10.62
C ASN A 16 26.96 -0.07 9.53
N TYR A 17 25.64 -0.41 9.52
CA TYR A 17 24.69 0.09 8.53
C TYR A 17 24.39 1.56 8.79
N LYS A 18 24.45 2.36 7.74
CA LYS A 18 24.09 3.78 7.78
C LYS A 18 22.78 3.99 7.04
N MET A 19 21.74 4.35 7.78
CA MET A 19 20.47 4.78 7.16
C MET A 19 20.76 5.93 6.20
N PRO A 20 20.11 5.93 5.02
CA PRO A 20 20.23 7.05 4.08
C PRO A 20 19.74 8.35 4.74
N ASP A 21 20.35 9.48 4.36
CA ASP A 21 19.93 10.79 4.86
C ASP A 21 18.50 11.12 4.36
N PRO A 22 17.51 11.32 5.24
CA PRO A 22 16.16 11.70 4.84
C PRO A 22 16.10 13.11 4.25
N HIS A 23 17.07 13.98 4.56
CA HIS A 23 17.15 15.36 4.07
C HIS A 23 17.87 15.50 2.72
N ALA A 24 18.32 14.40 2.10
CA ALA A 24 19.00 14.47 0.82
C ALA A 24 18.10 15.15 -0.25
N PRO A 25 18.56 16.22 -0.94
CA PRO A 25 17.71 17.07 -1.79
C PRO A 25 16.92 16.33 -2.89
N HIS A 26 17.49 15.23 -3.41
CA HIS A 26 16.83 14.45 -4.46
C HIS A 26 15.54 13.76 -4.00
N ARG A 27 15.33 13.59 -2.67
CA ARG A 27 14.16 12.90 -2.12
C ARG A 27 12.88 13.69 -2.25
N VAL A 28 12.96 14.99 -2.10
CA VAL A 28 11.80 15.89 -2.21
C VAL A 28 11.58 16.42 -3.62
N LYS A 29 12.62 16.41 -4.46
CA LYS A 29 12.56 16.95 -5.82
C LYS A 29 11.39 16.41 -6.65
N MET A 30 11.13 15.11 -6.56
CA MET A 30 10.03 14.48 -7.30
C MET A 30 8.67 14.93 -6.77
N ILE A 31 8.54 15.18 -5.47
CA ILE A 31 7.31 15.69 -4.85
C ILE A 31 7.10 17.15 -5.27
N GLU A 32 8.14 17.98 -5.18
CA GLU A 32 8.09 19.37 -5.62
C GLU A 32 7.68 19.51 -7.08
N ASP A 33 8.26 18.67 -7.96
CA ASP A 33 7.97 18.67 -9.39
C ASP A 33 6.52 18.21 -9.65
N ALA A 34 6.03 17.19 -8.94
CA ALA A 34 4.65 16.71 -9.05
C ALA A 34 3.65 17.77 -8.59
N VAL A 35 3.86 18.37 -7.42
CA VAL A 35 3.00 19.44 -6.89
C VAL A 35 2.97 20.63 -7.85
N LYS A 36 4.12 21.04 -8.37
CA LYS A 36 4.22 22.14 -9.32
C LYS A 36 3.50 21.89 -10.64
N ALA A 37 3.51 20.63 -11.11
CA ALA A 37 2.91 20.24 -12.39
C ALA A 37 1.40 19.93 -12.29
N ASN A 38 0.87 19.77 -11.08
CA ASN A 38 -0.47 19.24 -10.86
C ASN A 38 -1.60 20.21 -11.24
N GLU A 39 -1.40 21.51 -11.20
CA GLU A 39 -2.44 22.52 -11.47
C GLU A 39 -3.78 22.26 -10.74
N ASP A 40 -3.73 21.61 -9.58
CA ASP A 40 -4.89 21.19 -8.74
C ASP A 40 -5.87 20.22 -9.42
N GLU A 41 -5.46 19.51 -10.46
CA GLU A 41 -6.33 18.57 -11.18
C GLU A 41 -6.40 17.17 -10.56
N LEU A 42 -5.30 16.72 -9.94
CA LEU A 42 -5.17 15.36 -9.42
C LEU A 42 -4.79 15.34 -7.93
N ALA A 43 -5.21 14.31 -7.22
CA ALA A 43 -4.73 14.07 -5.87
C ALA A 43 -3.26 13.62 -5.88
N ILE A 44 -2.44 14.20 -5.00
CA ILE A 44 -1.03 13.84 -4.81
C ILE A 44 -0.93 12.79 -3.71
N ILE A 45 -0.47 11.60 -4.08
CA ILE A 45 -0.22 10.49 -3.16
C ILE A 45 1.27 10.30 -3.00
N VAL A 46 1.77 10.38 -1.76
CA VAL A 46 3.18 10.11 -1.45
C VAL A 46 3.29 8.74 -0.77
N GLY A 47 4.08 7.84 -1.40
CA GLY A 47 4.26 6.46 -0.96
C GLY A 47 5.51 6.27 -0.10
N PHE A 48 5.36 5.45 0.95
CA PHE A 48 6.45 4.92 1.77
C PHE A 48 6.32 3.39 1.85
N LEU A 49 7.43 2.70 2.05
CA LEU A 49 7.39 1.28 2.37
C LEU A 49 7.06 1.09 3.85
N GLY A 50 6.34 0.03 4.16
CA GLY A 50 6.08 -0.38 5.52
C GLY A 50 7.24 -1.17 6.13
N PRO A 51 7.22 -1.37 7.46
CA PRO A 51 8.34 -1.97 8.18
C PRO A 51 8.61 -3.42 7.79
N PHE A 52 7.59 -4.23 7.49
CA PHE A 52 7.78 -5.62 7.11
C PHE A 52 8.42 -5.74 5.73
N THR A 53 7.87 -5.05 4.73
CA THR A 53 8.43 -5.03 3.37
C THR A 53 9.86 -4.51 3.37
N MET A 54 10.14 -3.45 4.14
CA MET A 54 11.49 -2.92 4.23
C MET A 54 12.46 -3.94 4.83
N MET A 55 12.02 -4.71 5.83
CA MET A 55 12.85 -5.74 6.44
C MET A 55 13.22 -6.83 5.44
N TYR A 56 12.23 -7.48 4.78
CA TYR A 56 12.51 -8.65 3.96
C TYR A 56 12.94 -8.33 2.52
N TRP A 57 12.78 -7.10 2.05
CA TRP A 57 13.18 -6.69 0.69
C TRP A 57 14.50 -5.92 0.65
N TYR A 58 14.82 -5.14 1.68
CA TYR A 58 15.94 -4.20 1.60
C TYR A 58 16.97 -4.35 2.72
N PHE A 59 16.56 -4.68 3.93
CA PHE A 59 17.51 -4.84 5.04
C PHE A 59 18.02 -6.26 5.15
N MET A 60 17.12 -7.23 5.13
CA MET A 60 17.39 -8.67 5.17
C MET A 60 16.68 -9.32 3.97
N ASP A 61 16.84 -10.62 3.76
CA ASP A 61 15.88 -11.42 2.99
C ASP A 61 14.86 -12.08 3.93
N LEU A 62 13.84 -12.73 3.35
CA LEU A 62 12.77 -13.34 4.15
C LEU A 62 13.29 -14.51 5.02
N GLU A 63 14.31 -15.24 4.54
CA GLU A 63 14.94 -16.34 5.29
C GLU A 63 15.73 -15.79 6.49
N THR A 64 16.60 -14.83 6.25
CA THR A 64 17.39 -14.17 7.32
C THR A 64 16.45 -13.54 8.35
N LEU A 65 15.42 -12.82 7.94
CA LEU A 65 14.43 -12.25 8.83
C LEU A 65 13.75 -13.35 9.67
N SER A 66 13.30 -14.43 9.02
CA SER A 66 12.61 -15.52 9.69
C SER A 66 13.48 -16.18 10.76
N LEU A 67 14.76 -16.37 10.52
CA LEU A 67 15.72 -16.91 11.49
C LEU A 67 15.98 -15.90 12.62
N THR A 68 16.21 -14.63 12.27
CA THR A 68 16.49 -13.56 13.24
C THR A 68 15.33 -13.34 14.24
N LEU A 69 14.09 -13.57 13.84
CA LEU A 69 12.94 -13.50 14.76
C LEU A 69 13.04 -14.50 15.94
N TYR A 70 13.80 -15.59 15.79
CA TYR A 70 14.03 -16.58 16.85
C TYR A 70 15.38 -16.39 17.53
N ASP A 71 16.43 -16.08 16.76
CA ASP A 71 17.80 -16.04 17.25
C ASP A 71 18.15 -14.69 17.91
N ASP A 72 17.62 -13.58 17.38
CA ASP A 72 17.84 -12.22 17.89
C ASP A 72 16.62 -11.31 17.64
N PRO A 73 15.46 -11.57 18.27
CA PRO A 73 14.24 -10.78 18.07
C PRO A 73 14.41 -9.31 18.43
N GLU A 74 15.34 -8.99 19.33
CA GLU A 74 15.62 -7.60 19.73
C GLU A 74 16.25 -6.81 18.56
N LEU A 75 17.04 -7.46 17.73
CA LEU A 75 17.59 -6.83 16.52
C LEU A 75 16.47 -6.41 15.55
N VAL A 76 15.46 -7.26 15.36
CA VAL A 76 14.30 -6.93 14.50
C VAL A 76 13.57 -5.71 15.03
N VAL A 77 13.33 -5.65 16.35
CA VAL A 77 12.67 -4.50 16.99
C VAL A 77 13.52 -3.23 16.84
N GLU A 78 14.83 -3.32 17.05
CA GLU A 78 15.75 -2.19 16.92
C GLU A 78 15.74 -1.60 15.51
N ILE A 79 15.81 -2.44 14.48
CA ILE A 79 15.75 -2.02 13.07
C ILE A 79 14.40 -1.41 12.73
N CYS A 80 13.29 -2.05 13.13
CA CYS A 80 11.94 -1.52 12.91
C CYS A 80 11.76 -0.13 13.53
N ASN A 81 12.24 0.08 14.76
CA ASN A 81 12.15 1.38 15.44
C ASN A 81 12.97 2.45 14.73
N ALA A 82 14.20 2.13 14.32
CA ALA A 82 15.06 3.05 13.57
C ALA A 82 14.43 3.41 12.22
N TYR A 83 13.87 2.43 11.52
CA TYR A 83 13.19 2.65 10.25
C TYR A 83 11.91 3.48 10.42
N THR A 84 11.11 3.20 11.44
CA THR A 84 9.92 4.00 11.78
C THR A 84 10.29 5.48 11.96
N GLY A 85 11.32 5.77 12.73
CA GLY A 85 11.82 7.14 12.91
C GLY A 85 12.25 7.79 11.59
N TRP A 86 12.93 7.04 10.74
CA TRP A 86 13.36 7.51 9.42
C TRP A 86 12.16 7.81 8.50
N VAL A 87 11.13 6.94 8.47
CA VAL A 87 9.91 7.16 7.68
C VAL A 87 9.18 8.42 8.15
N LEU A 88 9.03 8.59 9.47
CA LEU A 88 8.33 9.73 10.03
C LEU A 88 9.04 11.05 9.73
N GLU A 89 10.38 11.07 9.80
CA GLU A 89 11.14 12.26 9.41
C GLU A 89 11.06 12.53 7.90
N SER A 90 11.13 11.49 7.08
CA SER A 90 10.94 11.61 5.63
C SER A 90 9.53 12.13 5.26
N ALA A 91 8.50 11.67 5.97
CA ALA A 91 7.13 12.14 5.77
C ALA A 91 6.95 13.61 6.22
N ARG A 92 7.62 14.02 7.30
CA ARG A 92 7.63 15.43 7.73
C ARG A 92 8.23 16.32 6.65
N ILE A 93 9.37 15.91 6.09
CA ILE A 93 10.03 16.66 5.01
C ILE A 93 9.13 16.72 3.76
N ALA A 94 8.48 15.62 3.40
CA ALA A 94 7.51 15.59 2.31
C ALA A 94 6.32 16.52 2.58
N TYR A 95 5.78 16.49 3.80
CA TYR A 95 4.69 17.35 4.24
C TYR A 95 5.05 18.85 4.13
N ASP A 96 6.28 19.22 4.47
CA ASP A 96 6.76 20.61 4.41
C ASP A 96 6.81 21.15 2.96
N VAL A 97 6.87 20.29 1.95
CA VAL A 97 6.70 20.69 0.53
C VAL A 97 5.27 21.20 0.28
N GLY A 98 4.27 20.61 0.95
CA GLY A 98 2.86 20.93 0.75
C GLY A 98 2.21 20.20 -0.43
N GLY A 99 0.88 20.34 -0.57
CA GLY A 99 0.12 19.79 -1.70
C GLY A 99 -0.05 18.28 -1.71
N ILE A 100 0.15 17.60 -0.57
CA ILE A 100 -0.04 16.15 -0.43
C ILE A 100 -1.45 15.88 0.09
N ASP A 101 -2.19 15.01 -0.60
CA ASP A 101 -3.56 14.63 -0.24
C ASP A 101 -3.63 13.32 0.56
N VAL A 102 -2.72 12.36 0.27
CA VAL A 102 -2.72 11.04 0.89
C VAL A 102 -1.30 10.55 1.12
N PHE A 103 -1.02 9.98 2.27
CA PHE A 103 0.13 9.09 2.45
C PHE A 103 -0.27 7.65 2.16
N MET A 104 0.52 6.95 1.36
CA MET A 104 0.35 5.53 1.11
C MET A 104 1.49 4.76 1.77
N LEU A 105 1.14 3.78 2.61
CA LEU A 105 2.10 2.88 3.24
C LEU A 105 1.99 1.51 2.58
N ALA A 106 2.99 1.16 1.76
CA ALA A 106 3.04 -0.13 1.07
C ALA A 106 3.80 -1.15 1.91
N ASP A 107 3.08 -2.20 2.36
CA ASP A 107 3.66 -3.21 3.25
C ASP A 107 3.06 -4.58 2.94
N ASP A 108 3.72 -5.37 2.11
CA ASP A 108 3.19 -6.63 1.57
C ASP A 108 3.39 -7.77 2.55
N TRP A 109 2.30 -8.15 3.22
CA TRP A 109 2.25 -9.22 4.23
C TRP A 109 1.65 -10.51 3.67
N GLY A 110 0.91 -10.39 2.57
CA GLY A 110 0.15 -11.46 1.95
C GLY A 110 0.84 -12.10 0.76
N GLY A 111 0.65 -13.40 0.61
CA GLY A 111 0.77 -14.09 -0.65
C GLY A 111 -0.62 -14.45 -1.19
N THR A 112 -0.69 -15.07 -2.35
CA THR A 112 -1.98 -15.38 -3.01
C THR A 112 -2.92 -16.22 -2.12
N THR A 113 -2.38 -17.15 -1.34
CA THR A 113 -3.18 -18.11 -0.54
C THR A 113 -3.03 -17.95 0.98
N SER A 114 -1.98 -17.30 1.43
CA SER A 114 -1.66 -17.15 2.86
C SER A 114 -0.75 -15.95 3.09
N LEU A 115 -0.57 -15.59 4.36
CA LEU A 115 0.42 -14.61 4.76
C LEU A 115 1.85 -15.14 4.52
N LEU A 116 2.79 -14.23 4.27
CA LEU A 116 4.22 -14.53 4.12
C LEU A 116 4.86 -14.93 5.45
N MET A 117 4.26 -14.52 6.55
CA MET A 117 4.71 -14.83 7.91
C MET A 117 3.51 -15.16 8.79
N SER A 118 3.73 -15.89 9.89
CA SER A 118 2.64 -16.26 10.80
C SER A 118 1.94 -15.01 11.37
N PRO A 119 0.61 -15.01 11.53
CA PRO A 119 -0.12 -13.91 12.16
C PRO A 119 0.43 -13.53 13.53
N LYS A 120 0.96 -14.51 14.27
CA LYS A 120 1.58 -14.27 15.59
C LYS A 120 2.81 -13.36 15.47
N HIS A 121 3.72 -13.64 14.54
CA HIS A 121 4.93 -12.85 14.38
C HIS A 121 4.61 -11.48 13.77
N LEU A 122 3.67 -11.39 12.83
CA LEU A 122 3.22 -10.11 12.29
C LEU A 122 2.66 -9.21 13.41
N ARG A 123 1.82 -9.75 14.30
CA ARG A 123 1.29 -9.02 15.47
C ARG A 123 2.37 -8.63 16.46
N GLN A 124 3.33 -9.50 16.69
CA GLN A 124 4.37 -9.28 17.68
C GLN A 124 5.39 -8.21 17.26
N PHE A 125 5.76 -8.18 15.96
CA PHE A 125 6.91 -7.40 15.52
C PHE A 125 6.57 -6.27 14.56
N PHE A 126 5.48 -6.35 13.78
CA PHE A 126 5.24 -5.44 12.67
C PHE A 126 3.99 -4.58 12.79
N ILE A 127 2.91 -5.07 13.42
CA ILE A 127 1.69 -4.26 13.61
C ILE A 127 1.95 -3.01 14.45
N GLY A 128 2.77 -3.12 15.50
CA GLY A 128 3.14 -1.96 16.35
C GLY A 128 3.86 -0.88 15.54
N PRO A 129 5.02 -1.16 14.95
CA PRO A 129 5.75 -0.20 14.11
C PRO A 129 4.92 0.35 12.94
N PHE A 130 4.12 -0.48 12.27
CA PHE A 130 3.19 -0.03 11.23
C PHE A 130 2.17 0.97 11.79
N GLY A 131 1.56 0.67 12.92
CA GLY A 131 0.61 1.56 13.59
C GLY A 131 1.23 2.87 14.06
N ASP A 132 2.48 2.85 14.51
CA ASP A 132 3.21 4.07 14.90
C ASP A 132 3.46 4.98 13.68
N ILE A 133 3.77 4.42 12.51
CA ILE A 133 3.87 5.19 11.26
C ILE A 133 2.51 5.81 10.91
N VAL A 134 1.43 5.00 10.91
CA VAL A 134 0.07 5.49 10.62
C VAL A 134 -0.33 6.63 11.55
N LYS A 135 -0.09 6.48 12.86
CA LYS A 135 -0.34 7.51 13.86
C LYS A 135 0.50 8.78 13.61
N GLY A 136 1.76 8.62 13.24
CA GLY A 136 2.64 9.73 12.90
C GLY A 136 2.15 10.50 11.66
N PHE A 137 1.69 9.80 10.63
CA PHE A 137 1.11 10.42 9.44
C PHE A 137 -0.18 11.20 9.76
N HIS A 138 -1.03 10.67 10.64
CA HIS A 138 -2.22 11.38 11.10
C HIS A 138 -1.92 12.67 11.87
N ALA A 139 -0.74 12.82 12.47
CA ALA A 139 -0.35 14.08 13.09
C ALA A 139 -0.28 15.24 12.08
N PHE A 140 -0.06 14.95 10.80
CA PHE A 140 -0.12 15.91 9.70
C PHE A 140 -1.55 16.16 9.19
N ARG A 141 -2.58 15.49 9.72
CA ARG A 141 -3.97 15.54 9.26
C ARG A 141 -4.17 15.08 7.82
N ILE A 142 -3.27 14.22 7.33
CA ILE A 142 -3.34 13.60 6.02
C ILE A 142 -3.89 12.18 6.18
N PRO A 143 -4.88 11.75 5.39
CA PRO A 143 -5.35 10.38 5.41
C PRO A 143 -4.27 9.39 4.97
N VAL A 144 -4.33 8.17 5.51
CA VAL A 144 -3.36 7.11 5.25
C VAL A 144 -4.05 5.95 4.53
N ALA A 145 -3.59 5.64 3.32
CA ALA A 145 -3.95 4.41 2.63
C ALA A 145 -2.85 3.35 2.83
N MET A 146 -3.24 2.10 2.98
CA MET A 146 -2.34 0.97 2.95
C MET A 146 -2.39 0.31 1.59
N HIS A 147 -1.23 -0.02 1.01
CA HIS A 147 -1.11 -0.98 -0.08
C HIS A 147 -0.55 -2.28 0.47
N ASN A 148 -1.21 -3.39 0.15
CA ASN A 148 -0.77 -4.73 0.53
C ASN A 148 -1.41 -5.77 -0.38
N ASP A 149 -0.60 -6.43 -1.17
CA ASP A 149 -1.03 -7.53 -2.01
C ASP A 149 -1.31 -8.79 -1.18
N GLY A 150 -2.09 -9.70 -1.76
CA GLY A 150 -2.33 -11.01 -1.19
C GLY A 150 -3.52 -11.13 -0.24
N ASN A 151 -3.63 -12.30 0.37
CA ASN A 151 -4.70 -12.65 1.30
C ASN A 151 -4.38 -12.20 2.72
N LEU A 152 -5.16 -11.25 3.23
CA LEU A 152 -4.95 -10.62 4.53
C LEU A 152 -6.03 -10.90 5.57
N TRP A 153 -6.98 -11.78 5.29
CA TRP A 153 -8.13 -11.98 6.19
C TRP A 153 -7.75 -12.26 7.65
N ASP A 154 -6.62 -12.94 7.89
CA ASP A 154 -6.16 -13.30 9.24
C ASP A 154 -5.63 -12.12 10.07
N VAL A 155 -5.28 -11.00 9.42
CA VAL A 155 -4.68 -9.81 10.06
C VAL A 155 -5.36 -8.50 9.67
N LEU A 156 -6.36 -8.54 8.80
CA LEU A 156 -7.00 -7.32 8.31
C LEU A 156 -7.70 -6.51 9.41
N ASP A 157 -8.27 -7.18 10.43
CA ASP A 157 -8.84 -6.48 11.58
C ASP A 157 -7.78 -5.71 12.37
N ASP A 158 -6.60 -6.31 12.54
CA ASP A 158 -5.47 -5.69 13.24
C ASP A 158 -4.98 -4.45 12.46
N LEU A 159 -4.85 -4.58 11.12
CA LEU A 159 -4.45 -3.49 10.24
C LEU A 159 -5.46 -2.34 10.25
N VAL A 160 -6.74 -2.63 10.17
CA VAL A 160 -7.80 -1.60 10.28
C VAL A 160 -7.77 -0.93 11.65
N ALA A 161 -7.45 -1.67 12.71
CA ALA A 161 -7.33 -1.13 14.07
C ALA A 161 -6.15 -0.13 14.24
N THR A 162 -5.15 -0.15 13.35
CA THR A 162 -4.07 0.86 13.35
C THR A 162 -4.55 2.25 12.92
N GLY A 163 -5.74 2.34 12.31
CA GLY A 163 -6.34 3.61 11.90
C GLY A 163 -6.15 3.98 10.44
N ILE A 164 -5.73 3.06 9.57
CA ILE A 164 -5.70 3.32 8.12
C ILE A 164 -7.06 3.81 7.62
N ASN A 165 -7.07 4.73 6.67
CA ASN A 165 -8.27 5.30 6.06
C ASN A 165 -8.66 4.63 4.74
N GLY A 166 -7.68 4.04 4.04
CA GLY A 166 -7.87 3.33 2.79
C GLY A 166 -7.11 2.01 2.75
N PHE A 167 -7.60 1.06 1.94
CA PHE A 167 -6.97 -0.23 1.73
C PHE A 167 -6.98 -0.59 0.24
N HIS A 168 -5.80 -0.74 -0.33
CA HIS A 168 -5.50 -1.13 -1.71
C HIS A 168 -4.69 -2.43 -1.71
N PRO A 169 -4.84 -3.35 -2.66
CA PRO A 169 -5.79 -3.27 -3.79
C PRO A 169 -7.07 -4.09 -3.59
N VAL A 170 -7.25 -4.76 -2.46
CA VAL A 170 -8.31 -5.78 -2.26
C VAL A 170 -8.17 -6.87 -3.34
N GLU A 171 -7.00 -7.51 -3.40
CA GLU A 171 -6.58 -8.36 -4.52
C GLU A 171 -7.55 -9.52 -4.77
N ARG A 172 -8.25 -9.49 -5.91
CA ARG A 172 -9.26 -10.48 -6.30
C ARG A 172 -8.64 -11.87 -6.45
N ALA A 173 -7.45 -11.96 -7.03
CA ALA A 173 -6.72 -13.23 -7.23
C ALA A 173 -6.31 -13.90 -5.90
N ALA A 174 -6.19 -13.12 -4.83
CA ALA A 174 -5.90 -13.61 -3.47
C ALA A 174 -7.17 -13.85 -2.63
N SER A 175 -8.33 -13.99 -3.27
CA SER A 175 -9.61 -14.23 -2.58
C SER A 175 -10.04 -13.10 -1.62
N MET A 176 -9.57 -11.88 -1.86
CA MET A 176 -10.06 -10.69 -1.19
C MET A 176 -11.34 -10.21 -1.88
N ASP A 177 -12.47 -10.40 -1.23
CA ASP A 177 -13.79 -10.04 -1.76
C ASP A 177 -14.11 -8.58 -1.44
N LEU A 178 -14.28 -7.75 -2.50
CA LEU A 178 -14.56 -6.32 -2.39
C LEU A 178 -15.84 -6.04 -1.58
N GLY A 179 -16.88 -6.82 -1.81
CA GLY A 179 -18.16 -6.63 -1.11
C GLY A 179 -18.06 -6.95 0.37
N LYS A 180 -17.31 -8.03 0.72
CA LYS A 180 -17.05 -8.39 2.13
C LYS A 180 -16.22 -7.32 2.82
N VAL A 181 -15.14 -6.83 2.20
CA VAL A 181 -14.32 -5.75 2.75
C VAL A 181 -15.15 -4.50 2.95
N LYS A 182 -15.90 -4.06 1.92
CA LYS A 182 -16.76 -2.88 1.97
C LYS A 182 -17.82 -2.97 3.09
N ASN A 183 -18.46 -4.12 3.25
CA ASN A 183 -19.51 -4.29 4.26
C ASN A 183 -18.95 -4.40 5.68
N ARG A 184 -17.85 -5.18 5.86
CA ARG A 184 -17.23 -5.40 7.18
C ARG A 184 -16.66 -4.11 7.78
N TYR A 185 -16.09 -3.26 6.93
CA TYR A 185 -15.37 -2.06 7.39
C TYR A 185 -16.03 -0.76 6.94
N ARG A 186 -17.33 -0.80 6.66
CA ARG A 186 -18.12 0.39 6.26
C ARG A 186 -17.92 1.55 7.25
N GLY A 187 -17.55 2.72 6.73
CA GLY A 187 -17.28 3.92 7.53
C GLY A 187 -15.97 3.90 8.32
N LYS A 188 -15.17 2.83 8.21
CA LYS A 188 -13.84 2.74 8.82
C LYS A 188 -12.73 2.93 7.80
N ILE A 189 -12.81 2.22 6.68
CA ILE A 189 -11.85 2.33 5.58
C ILE A 189 -12.55 2.53 4.24
N CYS A 190 -11.82 3.09 3.29
CA CYS A 190 -12.17 3.20 1.89
C CYS A 190 -11.45 2.08 1.12
N PRO A 191 -12.13 1.02 0.64
CA PRO A 191 -11.52 0.08 -0.28
C PRO A 191 -11.11 0.79 -1.57
N ILE A 192 -9.94 0.47 -2.09
CA ILE A 192 -9.36 0.99 -3.33
C ILE A 192 -9.04 -0.23 -4.20
N GLY A 193 -9.60 -0.32 -5.38
CA GLY A 193 -9.45 -1.49 -6.25
C GLY A 193 -10.78 -1.82 -6.92
N ASN A 194 -11.03 -3.03 -7.44
CA ASN A 194 -10.17 -4.17 -7.55
C ASN A 194 -10.35 -4.86 -8.93
N ILE A 195 -10.21 -4.03 -10.00
CA ILE A 195 -10.23 -4.56 -11.37
C ILE A 195 -9.00 -5.45 -11.54
N ASN A 196 -9.21 -6.68 -12.02
CA ASN A 196 -8.14 -7.66 -12.11
C ASN A 196 -7.10 -7.27 -13.17
N ASN A 197 -5.89 -6.96 -12.68
CA ASN A 197 -4.80 -6.51 -13.53
C ASN A 197 -4.18 -7.63 -14.37
N LYS A 198 -4.17 -8.87 -13.84
CA LYS A 198 -3.53 -10.03 -14.49
C LYS A 198 -4.37 -10.65 -15.60
N THR A 199 -5.70 -10.57 -15.50
CA THR A 199 -6.62 -11.19 -16.45
C THR A 199 -7.39 -10.14 -17.23
N THR A 200 -8.28 -9.42 -16.60
CA THR A 200 -9.18 -8.47 -17.28
C THR A 200 -8.43 -7.35 -17.98
N MET A 201 -7.46 -6.72 -17.30
CA MET A 201 -6.69 -5.63 -17.89
C MET A 201 -5.73 -6.11 -18.99
N VAL A 202 -5.06 -7.26 -18.81
CA VAL A 202 -4.03 -7.75 -19.76
C VAL A 202 -4.64 -8.52 -20.91
N THR A 203 -5.59 -9.43 -20.63
CA THR A 203 -6.09 -10.39 -21.65
C THR A 203 -7.55 -10.20 -22.02
N GLY A 204 -8.30 -9.37 -21.30
CA GLY A 204 -9.68 -9.03 -21.59
C GLY A 204 -9.82 -8.03 -22.74
N THR A 205 -11.06 -7.87 -23.22
CA THR A 205 -11.42 -6.82 -24.17
C THR A 205 -11.81 -5.51 -23.43
N PRO A 206 -11.88 -4.36 -24.13
CA PRO A 206 -12.40 -3.12 -23.52
C PRO A 206 -13.80 -3.28 -22.89
N GLU A 207 -14.66 -4.12 -23.48
CA GLU A 207 -16.00 -4.42 -22.96
C GLU A 207 -15.92 -5.26 -21.68
N ASP A 208 -14.93 -6.15 -21.55
CA ASP A 208 -14.68 -6.91 -20.32
C ASP A 208 -14.23 -5.98 -19.19
N VAL A 209 -13.37 -5.02 -19.51
CA VAL A 209 -12.90 -4.01 -18.55
C VAL A 209 -14.06 -3.10 -18.10
N GLU A 210 -14.87 -2.58 -19.02
CA GLU A 210 -16.05 -1.76 -18.69
C GLU A 210 -17.03 -2.54 -17.79
N ARG A 211 -17.27 -3.81 -18.11
CA ARG A 211 -18.16 -4.68 -17.34
C ARG A 211 -17.64 -4.90 -15.90
N GLU A 212 -16.36 -5.22 -15.74
CA GLU A 212 -15.79 -5.42 -14.40
C GLU A 212 -15.72 -4.12 -13.60
N ALA A 213 -15.38 -2.99 -14.22
CA ALA A 213 -15.44 -1.67 -13.59
C ALA A 213 -16.85 -1.34 -13.07
N LEU A 214 -17.88 -1.60 -13.90
CA LEU A 214 -19.29 -1.40 -13.52
C LEU A 214 -19.70 -2.34 -12.38
N GLU A 215 -19.23 -3.60 -12.37
CA GLU A 215 -19.45 -4.56 -11.28
C GLU A 215 -18.85 -4.03 -9.97
N CYS A 216 -17.58 -3.60 -9.98
CA CYS A 216 -16.92 -3.03 -8.82
C CYS A 216 -17.67 -1.80 -8.27
N LEU A 217 -18.10 -0.90 -9.16
CA LEU A 217 -18.87 0.28 -8.78
C LEU A 217 -20.23 -0.10 -8.17
N LYS A 218 -20.95 -1.06 -8.74
CA LYS A 218 -22.23 -1.55 -8.16
C LYS A 218 -22.06 -2.13 -6.76
N ILE A 219 -20.96 -2.84 -6.53
CA ILE A 219 -20.67 -3.48 -5.23
C ILE A 219 -20.27 -2.43 -4.18
N ALA A 220 -19.37 -1.53 -4.50
CA ALA A 220 -18.64 -0.76 -3.49
C ALA A 220 -18.94 0.76 -3.49
N ALA A 221 -19.43 1.34 -4.59
CA ALA A 221 -19.68 2.77 -4.67
C ALA A 221 -20.95 3.25 -3.93
N PRO A 222 -22.05 2.46 -3.75
CA PRO A 222 -23.22 2.96 -3.04
C PRO A 222 -22.92 3.46 -1.63
N GLY A 223 -23.28 4.72 -1.36
CA GLY A 223 -23.02 5.39 -0.08
C GLY A 223 -21.62 6.03 0.03
N GLY A 224 -20.83 6.05 -1.04
CA GLY A 224 -19.47 6.62 -1.04
C GLY A 224 -18.43 5.74 -0.35
N GLY A 225 -17.22 6.28 -0.13
CA GLY A 225 -16.12 5.59 0.55
C GLY A 225 -15.61 4.38 -0.25
N TYR A 226 -15.36 4.59 -1.53
CA TYR A 226 -14.76 3.64 -2.46
C TYR A 226 -13.99 4.38 -3.54
N ILE A 227 -12.84 3.88 -3.93
CA ILE A 227 -12.06 4.37 -5.08
C ILE A 227 -11.91 3.21 -6.07
N LEU A 228 -12.43 3.40 -7.29
CA LEU A 228 -12.23 2.45 -8.38
C LEU A 228 -10.77 2.48 -8.82
N ALA A 229 -10.10 1.35 -8.77
CA ALA A 229 -8.73 1.17 -9.22
C ALA A 229 -8.53 -0.24 -9.78
N THR A 230 -7.41 -0.47 -10.45
CA THR A 230 -6.90 -1.82 -10.72
C THR A 230 -6.35 -2.44 -9.43
N ASP A 231 -6.22 -3.77 -9.39
CA ASP A 231 -5.66 -4.48 -8.23
C ASP A 231 -4.12 -4.49 -8.21
N HIS A 232 -3.49 -3.78 -9.13
CA HIS A 232 -2.04 -3.54 -9.15
C HIS A 232 -1.71 -2.39 -10.10
N SER A 233 -0.42 -1.99 -10.15
CA SER A 233 0.08 -0.95 -11.08
C SER A 233 -0.17 -1.30 -12.54
N LEU A 234 -0.51 -0.30 -13.35
CA LEU A 234 -0.54 -0.47 -14.80
C LEU A 234 0.88 -0.72 -15.33
N HIS A 235 1.02 -1.63 -16.30
CA HIS A 235 2.30 -2.02 -16.88
C HIS A 235 2.18 -2.24 -18.39
N ASP A 236 3.32 -2.41 -19.07
CA ASP A 236 3.41 -2.38 -20.53
C ASP A 236 2.66 -3.53 -21.25
N ASP A 237 2.34 -4.62 -20.54
CA ASP A 237 1.56 -5.72 -21.13
C ASP A 237 0.05 -5.40 -21.24
N ILE A 238 -0.42 -4.29 -20.63
CA ILE A 238 -1.82 -3.90 -20.69
C ILE A 238 -2.09 -3.11 -21.97
N PRO A 239 -3.01 -3.56 -22.85
CA PRO A 239 -3.41 -2.80 -24.03
C PRO A 239 -3.93 -1.41 -23.66
N LEU A 240 -3.50 -0.39 -24.40
CA LEU A 240 -3.95 1.00 -24.18
C LEU A 240 -5.48 1.13 -24.24
N ASP A 241 -6.15 0.39 -25.13
CA ASP A 241 -7.61 0.40 -25.25
C ASP A 241 -8.28 -0.05 -23.94
N ASN A 242 -7.68 -0.99 -23.21
CA ASN A 242 -8.17 -1.43 -21.91
C ASN A 242 -7.97 -0.35 -20.82
N ILE A 243 -6.85 0.40 -20.87
CA ILE A 243 -6.64 1.54 -19.97
C ILE A 243 -7.68 2.64 -20.24
N TYR A 244 -7.93 2.98 -21.50
CA TYR A 244 -8.98 3.95 -21.86
C TYR A 244 -10.36 3.47 -21.45
N ALA A 245 -10.71 2.19 -21.69
CA ALA A 245 -11.99 1.63 -21.26
C ALA A 245 -12.20 1.73 -19.75
N TYR A 246 -11.15 1.45 -18.96
CA TYR A 246 -11.18 1.64 -17.51
C TYR A 246 -11.49 3.10 -17.11
N ILE A 247 -10.75 4.06 -17.69
CA ILE A 247 -10.92 5.49 -17.38
C ILE A 247 -12.32 5.97 -17.78
N GLU A 248 -12.78 5.61 -18.98
CA GLU A 248 -14.10 6.01 -19.47
C GLU A 248 -15.23 5.36 -18.66
N ALA A 249 -15.09 4.10 -18.25
CA ALA A 249 -16.04 3.47 -17.34
C ALA A 249 -16.15 4.19 -16.00
N ALA A 250 -14.99 4.60 -15.41
CA ALA A 250 -14.97 5.39 -14.19
C ALA A 250 -15.71 6.73 -14.36
N LYS A 251 -15.46 7.46 -15.44
CA LYS A 251 -16.13 8.73 -15.76
C LYS A 251 -17.64 8.55 -16.02
N LYS A 252 -18.00 7.50 -16.74
CA LYS A 252 -19.38 7.24 -17.15
C LYS A 252 -20.27 6.81 -15.98
N TYR A 253 -19.78 5.94 -15.11
CA TYR A 253 -20.57 5.26 -14.09
C TYR A 253 -20.25 5.72 -12.65
N GLY A 254 -19.11 6.38 -12.42
CA GLY A 254 -18.67 6.80 -11.09
C GLY A 254 -19.23 8.12 -10.58
N ILE A 255 -20.10 8.78 -11.37
CA ILE A 255 -20.67 10.10 -11.01
C ILE A 255 -21.91 9.91 -10.13
N TYR A 256 -21.95 10.60 -8.99
CA TYR A 256 -23.11 10.62 -8.10
C TYR A 256 -24.16 11.67 -8.55
N PRO A 257 -25.46 11.39 -8.42
CA PRO A 257 -26.04 10.12 -7.96
C PRO A 257 -25.80 9.00 -8.98
N LEU A 258 -25.43 7.82 -8.47
CA LEU A 258 -25.15 6.66 -9.31
C LEU A 258 -26.37 6.27 -10.14
N LYS A 259 -26.14 5.92 -11.43
CA LYS A 259 -27.20 5.61 -12.40
C LYS A 259 -26.89 4.26 -13.07
N PHE A 260 -27.05 3.17 -12.33
CA PHE A 260 -26.90 1.80 -12.85
C PHE A 260 -27.87 0.82 -12.19
#